data_bccfff808aa96115c6306b27ccfe33c8
#
_entry.id   bccfff808aa96115c6306b27ccfe33c8
#
_cell.length_a   1.000
_cell.length_b   1.000
_cell.length_c   1.000
_cell.angle_alpha   90.00
_cell.angle_beta   90.00
_cell.angle_gamma   90.00
#
_symmetry.space_group_name_H-M   'P 1'
#
loop_
_entity.id
_entity.type
_entity.pdbx_description
1 polymer ?
#
loop_
_entity_poly.entity_id
_entity_poly.type
_entity_poly.pdbx_seq_one_letter_code
_entity_poly.pdbx_strand_id
1 'polypeptide(L)'
;MKIVDHIGIFNNAYSKAFCEEYVEMYYKDIKRHKRNTDSVEDESINLKYYDRPFLEIFWKDCYPQYALKYSMLDKLQSHKIYDTKLQKTKPGEGYHLLHCENTSKANSGRILAFILYLNTVEEGQTYFPEQDLKIKPEQGKLILWPAYFTHPHKGLPPKQNKYIITGWVEFGL
;
A
#
# COMPACT_ATOMS: atom_id res chain seq x y z
N MET A 1 -7.79 4.23 -14.25
CA MET A 1 -8.00 3.21 -13.19
C MET A 1 -8.68 1.97 -13.78
N LYS A 2 -8.22 0.77 -13.42
CA LYS A 2 -8.91 -0.51 -13.64
C LYS A 2 -9.42 -1.01 -12.29
N ILE A 3 -10.57 -1.68 -12.26
CA ILE A 3 -11.10 -2.31 -11.03
C ILE A 3 -11.25 -3.81 -11.29
N VAL A 4 -10.79 -4.62 -10.35
CA VAL A 4 -10.96 -6.07 -10.30
C VAL A 4 -11.44 -6.42 -8.89
N ASP A 5 -12.68 -6.87 -8.77
CA ASP A 5 -13.32 -7.27 -7.50
C ASP A 5 -13.00 -6.29 -6.34
N HIS A 6 -13.42 -5.04 -6.51
CA HIS A 6 -13.19 -3.91 -5.60
C HIS A 6 -11.72 -3.46 -5.43
N ILE A 7 -10.76 -4.09 -6.08
CA ILE A 7 -9.37 -3.65 -6.08
C ILE A 7 -9.16 -2.63 -7.19
N GLY A 8 -8.91 -1.39 -6.82
CA GLY A 8 -8.55 -0.30 -7.74
C GLY A 8 -7.07 -0.39 -8.12
N ILE A 9 -6.77 -0.44 -9.41
CA ILE A 9 -5.41 -0.51 -9.95
C ILE A 9 -5.17 0.73 -10.81
N PHE A 10 -4.21 1.55 -10.42
CA PHE A 10 -3.84 2.80 -11.08
C PHE A 10 -2.43 2.65 -11.64
N ASN A 11 -2.30 2.40 -12.92
CA ASN A 11 -0.99 2.37 -13.57
C ASN A 11 -0.45 3.79 -13.75
N ASN A 12 0.84 3.99 -13.52
CA ASN A 12 1.51 5.29 -13.66
C ASN A 12 0.83 6.42 -12.85
N ALA A 13 0.28 6.10 -11.68
CA ALA A 13 -0.36 7.08 -10.80
C ALA A 13 0.66 8.10 -10.24
N TYR A 14 1.90 7.67 -10.06
CA TYR A 14 3.01 8.49 -9.60
C TYR A 14 4.14 8.46 -10.62
N SER A 15 4.81 9.60 -10.79
CA SER A 15 5.90 9.71 -11.76
C SER A 15 7.13 8.90 -11.34
N LYS A 16 7.96 8.57 -12.33
CA LYS A 16 9.25 7.92 -12.07
C LYS A 16 10.12 8.74 -11.11
N ALA A 17 10.22 10.05 -11.34
CA ALA A 17 11.00 10.95 -10.49
C ALA A 17 10.53 10.94 -9.05
N PHE A 18 9.21 10.98 -8.81
CA PHE A 18 8.63 10.83 -7.48
C PHE A 18 9.07 9.52 -6.81
N CYS A 19 8.94 8.41 -7.51
CA CYS A 19 9.30 7.09 -6.97
C CYS A 19 10.79 7.00 -6.62
N GLU A 20 11.66 7.51 -7.48
CA GLU A 20 13.11 7.52 -7.27
C GLU A 20 13.51 8.38 -6.08
N GLU A 21 12.90 9.55 -5.90
CA GLU A 21 13.11 10.43 -4.75
C GLU A 21 12.79 9.73 -3.42
N TYR A 22 11.68 8.99 -3.35
CA TYR A 22 11.32 8.24 -2.14
C TYR A 22 12.23 7.03 -1.90
N VAL A 23 12.70 6.35 -2.94
CA VAL A 23 13.71 5.30 -2.79
C VAL A 23 15.02 5.88 -2.27
N GLU A 24 15.46 7.03 -2.75
CA GLU A 24 16.64 7.74 -2.23
C GLU A 24 16.45 8.15 -0.76
N MET A 25 15.26 8.64 -0.40
CA MET A 25 14.91 9.02 0.98
C MET A 25 15.10 7.86 1.95
N TYR A 26 14.83 6.62 1.52
CA TYR A 26 15.03 5.43 2.36
C TYR A 26 16.48 5.30 2.84
N TYR A 27 17.46 5.75 2.06
CA TYR A 27 18.89 5.66 2.39
C TYR A 27 19.42 6.87 3.17
N LYS A 28 18.63 7.93 3.31
CA LYS A 28 18.97 9.07 4.18
C LYS A 28 18.85 8.63 5.64
N ASP A 29 19.52 9.33 6.55
CA ASP A 29 19.63 8.98 7.96
C ASP A 29 18.29 9.11 8.72
N ILE A 30 17.42 8.12 8.50
CA ILE A 30 16.10 8.02 9.11
C ILE A 30 16.04 6.74 9.94
N LYS A 31 15.44 6.83 11.13
CA LYS A 31 15.23 5.68 12.02
C LYS A 31 14.38 4.62 11.33
N ARG A 32 14.95 3.44 11.13
CA ARG A 32 14.30 2.29 10.50
C ARG A 32 13.72 1.36 11.55
N HIS A 33 12.56 0.80 11.23
CA HIS A 33 11.94 -0.28 11.97
C HIS A 33 12.06 -1.57 11.16
N LYS A 34 12.72 -2.58 11.72
CA LYS A 34 12.90 -3.89 11.09
C LYS A 34 11.92 -4.89 11.69
N ARG A 35 11.23 -5.62 10.83
CA ARG A 35 10.50 -6.83 11.19
C ARG A 35 11.27 -8.04 10.67
N ASN A 36 11.40 -9.06 11.49
CA ASN A 36 12.08 -10.32 11.14
C ASN A 36 11.43 -11.46 11.94
N THR A 37 10.32 -11.93 11.43
CA THR A 37 9.53 -13.04 11.98
C THR A 37 9.19 -14.02 10.88
N ASP A 38 8.79 -15.23 11.21
CA ASP A 38 8.36 -16.24 10.21
C ASP A 38 7.18 -15.77 9.34
N SER A 39 6.45 -14.77 9.81
CA SER A 39 5.28 -14.23 9.11
C SER A 39 5.60 -13.00 8.26
N VAL A 40 6.56 -12.18 8.69
CA VAL A 40 6.86 -10.88 8.06
C VAL A 40 8.34 -10.55 8.19
N GLU A 41 8.95 -10.25 7.05
CA GLU A 41 10.33 -9.80 6.96
C GLU A 41 10.42 -8.55 6.08
N ASP A 42 10.77 -7.42 6.67
CA ASP A 42 10.99 -6.14 5.97
C ASP A 42 11.65 -5.08 6.87
N GLU A 43 12.01 -3.97 6.26
CA GLU A 43 12.43 -2.76 6.97
C GLU A 43 11.54 -1.58 6.53
N SER A 44 11.15 -0.72 7.45
CA SER A 44 10.32 0.44 7.14
C SER A 44 10.75 1.71 7.87
N ILE A 45 10.41 2.86 7.28
CA ILE A 45 10.45 4.18 7.89
C ILE A 45 9.03 4.75 7.92
N ASN A 46 8.72 5.52 8.97
CA ASN A 46 7.46 6.25 9.04
C ASN A 46 7.60 7.55 8.25
N LEU A 47 6.66 7.82 7.34
CA LEU A 47 6.68 8.99 6.46
C LEU A 47 5.87 10.17 6.99
N LYS A 48 5.33 10.15 8.18
CA LYS A 48 4.39 11.13 8.76
C LYS A 48 4.70 12.61 8.46
N TYR A 49 5.99 12.97 8.31
CA TYR A 49 6.40 14.34 8.01
C TYR A 49 6.87 14.53 6.55
N TYR A 50 6.85 13.48 5.75
CA TYR A 50 7.38 13.45 4.38
C TYR A 50 6.35 12.95 3.36
N ASP A 51 5.15 12.60 3.80
CA ASP A 51 4.11 11.99 2.97
C ASP A 51 3.20 12.99 2.24
N ARG A 52 3.35 14.28 2.50
CA ARG A 52 2.50 15.31 1.90
C ARG A 52 2.43 15.22 0.36
N PRO A 53 3.54 15.11 -0.38
CA PRO A 53 3.47 14.96 -1.84
C PRO A 53 2.73 13.70 -2.29
N PHE A 54 2.86 12.59 -1.54
CA PHE A 54 2.09 11.36 -1.77
C PHE A 54 0.61 11.61 -1.55
N LEU A 55 0.23 12.21 -0.42
CA LEU A 55 -1.15 12.47 -0.03
C LEU A 55 -1.87 13.42 -1.00
N GLU A 56 -1.18 14.43 -1.51
CA GLU A 56 -1.74 15.37 -2.48
C GLU A 56 -2.20 14.65 -3.75
N ILE A 57 -1.37 13.78 -4.33
CA ILE A 57 -1.72 12.99 -5.53
C ILE A 57 -2.81 11.95 -5.18
N PHE A 58 -2.68 11.27 -4.04
CA PHE A 58 -3.66 10.27 -3.62
C PHE A 58 -5.06 10.85 -3.53
N TRP A 59 -5.24 11.95 -2.80
CA TRP A 59 -6.54 12.57 -2.54
C TRP A 59 -7.09 13.36 -3.73
N LYS A 60 -6.24 13.88 -4.59
CA LYS A 60 -6.67 14.66 -5.76
C LYS A 60 -6.96 13.77 -6.97
N ASP A 61 -6.12 12.80 -7.24
CA ASP A 61 -6.13 12.09 -8.51
C ASP A 61 -6.58 10.62 -8.40
N CYS A 62 -6.28 9.91 -7.31
CA CYS A 62 -6.54 8.48 -7.19
C CYS A 62 -7.84 8.18 -6.45
N TYR A 63 -7.96 8.63 -5.20
CA TYR A 63 -9.12 8.35 -4.35
C TYR A 63 -10.45 8.80 -4.98
N PRO A 64 -10.58 10.00 -5.60
CA PRO A 64 -11.85 10.41 -6.20
C PRO A 64 -12.34 9.50 -7.31
N GLN A 65 -11.43 8.97 -8.13
CA GLN A 65 -11.81 8.01 -9.18
C GLN A 65 -12.35 6.70 -8.58
N TYR A 66 -11.79 6.24 -7.46
CA TYR A 66 -12.27 5.06 -6.75
C TYR A 66 -13.62 5.33 -6.07
N ALA A 67 -13.78 6.47 -5.40
CA ALA A 67 -15.01 6.88 -4.74
C ALA A 67 -16.18 7.07 -5.73
N LEU A 68 -15.93 7.59 -6.93
CA LEU A 68 -16.95 7.67 -7.99
C LEU A 68 -17.54 6.29 -8.35
N LYS A 69 -16.74 5.22 -8.25
CA LYS A 69 -17.23 3.86 -8.46
C LYS A 69 -18.00 3.32 -7.27
N TYR A 70 -17.67 3.77 -6.08
CA TYR A 70 -18.22 3.30 -4.80
C TYR A 70 -18.80 4.48 -4.01
N SER A 71 -19.90 5.04 -4.48
CA SER A 71 -20.54 6.27 -3.96
C SER A 71 -20.88 6.23 -2.47
N MET A 72 -20.93 5.04 -1.86
CA MET A 72 -21.09 4.92 -0.40
C MET A 72 -19.90 5.47 0.38
N LEU A 73 -18.69 5.54 -0.23
CA LEU A 73 -17.53 6.14 0.43
C LEU A 73 -17.75 7.62 0.79
N ASP A 74 -18.48 8.35 -0.05
CA ASP A 74 -18.80 9.77 0.19
C ASP A 74 -19.83 9.98 1.31
N LYS A 75 -20.51 8.89 1.71
CA LYS A 75 -21.53 8.90 2.78
C LYS A 75 -20.99 8.38 4.11
N LEU A 76 -19.78 7.86 4.10
CA LEU A 76 -19.13 7.43 5.34
C LEU A 76 -18.74 8.63 6.19
N GLN A 77 -18.54 8.37 7.48
CA GLN A 77 -17.93 9.35 8.39
C GLN A 77 -16.60 9.83 7.79
N SER A 78 -16.19 11.05 8.17
CA SER A 78 -14.89 11.60 7.79
C SER A 78 -13.76 10.59 8.00
N HIS A 79 -12.95 10.42 6.97
CA HIS A 79 -11.85 9.47 6.97
C HIS A 79 -10.63 10.07 6.28
N LYS A 80 -9.45 9.61 6.69
CA LYS A 80 -8.17 10.10 6.16
C LYS A 80 -7.08 9.05 6.31
N ILE A 81 -5.91 9.35 5.80
CA ILE A 81 -4.68 8.60 6.04
C ILE A 81 -3.97 9.26 7.21
N TYR A 82 -3.70 8.50 8.29
CA TYR A 82 -3.00 8.99 9.48
C TYR A 82 -1.51 8.70 9.45
N ASP A 83 -1.15 7.54 8.94
CA ASP A 83 0.23 7.07 8.87
C ASP A 83 0.52 6.44 7.51
N THR A 84 1.66 6.77 6.97
CA THR A 84 2.23 6.12 5.79
C THR A 84 3.61 5.56 6.13
N LYS A 85 3.94 4.43 5.50
CA LYS A 85 5.23 3.76 5.67
C LYS A 85 5.90 3.58 4.33
N LEU A 86 7.16 3.96 4.25
CA LEU A 86 8.04 3.52 3.18
C LEU A 86 8.73 2.22 3.62
N GLN A 87 8.46 1.15 2.90
CA GLN A 87 8.89 -0.20 3.26
C GLN A 87 9.81 -0.78 2.19
N LYS A 88 10.91 -1.39 2.64
CA LYS A 88 11.83 -2.18 1.83
C LYS A 88 11.69 -3.65 2.17
N THR A 89 11.55 -4.48 1.15
CA THR A 89 11.58 -5.95 1.23
C THR A 89 12.76 -6.43 0.40
N LYS A 90 13.67 -7.20 0.99
CA LYS A 90 14.84 -7.76 0.31
C LYS A 90 14.49 -9.05 -0.44
N PRO A 91 15.36 -9.56 -1.32
CA PRO A 91 15.19 -10.86 -1.94
C PRO A 91 14.93 -11.96 -0.91
N GLY A 92 13.86 -12.73 -1.13
CA GLY A 92 13.43 -13.80 -0.23
C GLY A 92 12.60 -13.38 0.97
N GLU A 93 12.67 -12.11 1.39
CA GLU A 93 11.79 -11.52 2.44
C GLU A 93 10.37 -11.33 1.90
N GLY A 94 9.39 -11.15 2.79
CA GLY A 94 8.01 -10.90 2.39
C GLY A 94 7.04 -10.78 3.53
N TYR A 95 5.79 -10.55 3.20
CA TYR A 95 4.66 -10.69 4.14
C TYR A 95 3.99 -12.04 3.85
N HIS A 96 4.51 -13.10 4.46
CA HIS A 96 4.15 -14.48 4.13
C HIS A 96 2.77 -14.89 4.67
N LEU A 97 2.35 -14.26 5.78
CA LEU A 97 1.05 -14.52 6.39
C LEU A 97 -0.08 -13.96 5.52
N LEU A 98 -1.06 -14.81 5.21
CA LEU A 98 -2.33 -14.34 4.64
C LEU A 98 -3.08 -13.55 5.70
N HIS A 99 -3.41 -12.30 5.41
CA HIS A 99 -4.05 -11.38 6.36
C HIS A 99 -4.99 -10.40 5.66
N CYS A 100 -5.86 -9.78 6.42
CA CYS A 100 -6.54 -8.54 6.07
C CYS A 100 -6.17 -7.44 7.08
N GLU A 101 -6.53 -6.20 6.80
CA GLU A 101 -6.05 -5.06 7.57
C GLU A 101 -6.96 -4.70 8.76
N ASN A 102 -8.20 -5.14 8.72
CA ASN A 102 -9.20 -4.92 9.77
C ASN A 102 -9.52 -6.23 10.46
N THR A 103 -8.79 -6.55 11.53
CA THR A 103 -8.82 -7.85 12.22
C THR A 103 -9.19 -7.77 13.70
N SER A 104 -9.28 -6.57 14.24
CA SER A 104 -9.54 -6.37 15.69
C SER A 104 -10.16 -5.01 15.95
N LYS A 105 -10.65 -4.80 17.18
CA LYS A 105 -11.17 -3.50 17.62
C LYS A 105 -10.13 -2.38 17.45
N ALA A 106 -8.84 -2.68 17.65
CA ALA A 106 -7.77 -1.69 17.56
C ALA A 106 -7.56 -1.12 16.15
N ASN A 107 -7.89 -1.90 15.12
CA ASN A 107 -7.75 -1.49 13.71
C ASN A 107 -9.10 -1.47 12.96
N SER A 108 -10.22 -1.46 13.70
CA SER A 108 -11.57 -1.48 13.15
C SER A 108 -11.94 -0.22 12.34
N GLY A 109 -11.20 0.87 12.51
CA GLY A 109 -11.36 2.09 11.74
C GLY A 109 -10.83 2.01 10.30
N ARG A 110 -10.03 1.00 9.96
CA ARG A 110 -9.47 0.84 8.61
C ARG A 110 -10.55 0.43 7.62
N ILE A 111 -10.78 1.25 6.62
CA ILE A 111 -11.79 1.01 5.57
C ILE A 111 -11.16 0.58 4.25
N LEU A 112 -10.03 1.17 3.88
CA LEU A 112 -9.26 0.80 2.69
C LEU A 112 -7.79 0.65 3.07
N ALA A 113 -7.08 -0.20 2.32
CA ALA A 113 -5.64 -0.29 2.34
C ALA A 113 -5.07 0.07 0.97
N PHE A 114 -3.83 0.51 0.92
CA PHE A 114 -3.16 0.84 -0.33
C PHE A 114 -1.69 0.44 -0.35
N ILE A 115 -1.19 0.22 -1.55
CA ILE A 115 0.25 0.09 -1.84
C ILE A 115 0.56 0.92 -3.08
N LEU A 116 1.57 1.78 -2.98
CA LEU A 116 2.25 2.38 -4.12
C LEU A 116 3.59 1.65 -4.31
N TYR A 117 3.81 1.05 -5.46
CA TYR A 117 5.10 0.45 -5.81
C TYR A 117 6.07 1.52 -6.32
N LEU A 118 7.23 1.64 -5.67
CA LEU A 118 8.24 2.66 -6.00
C LEU A 118 9.27 2.18 -7.03
N ASN A 119 9.32 0.88 -7.27
CA ASN A 119 10.16 0.31 -8.31
C ASN A 119 9.51 -0.91 -8.95
N THR A 120 9.95 -1.24 -10.15
CA THR A 120 9.55 -2.45 -10.86
C THR A 120 10.48 -3.59 -10.44
N VAL A 121 9.91 -4.72 -10.02
CA VAL A 121 10.65 -5.94 -9.73
C VAL A 121 9.97 -7.14 -10.38
N GLU A 122 10.76 -8.16 -10.72
CA GLU A 122 10.27 -9.31 -11.49
C GLU A 122 9.26 -10.16 -10.74
N GLU A 123 9.49 -10.38 -9.45
CA GLU A 123 8.61 -11.10 -8.52
C GLU A 123 8.19 -10.19 -7.36
N GLY A 124 7.62 -10.73 -6.28
CA GLY A 124 7.20 -9.91 -5.13
C GLY A 124 5.80 -9.33 -5.27
N GLN A 125 4.93 -10.03 -6.00
CA GLN A 125 3.53 -9.63 -6.22
C GLN A 125 2.77 -9.50 -4.90
N THR A 126 1.80 -8.60 -4.87
CA THR A 126 0.72 -8.67 -3.88
C THR A 126 -0.31 -9.66 -4.39
N TYR A 127 -0.54 -10.72 -3.62
CA TYR A 127 -1.43 -11.82 -3.98
C TYR A 127 -2.70 -11.81 -3.16
N PHE A 128 -3.82 -11.76 -3.83
CA PHE A 128 -5.19 -11.85 -3.33
C PHE A 128 -5.78 -13.21 -3.74
N PRO A 129 -5.70 -14.24 -2.89
CA PRO A 129 -6.14 -15.59 -3.27
C PRO A 129 -7.64 -15.70 -3.53
N GLU A 130 -8.48 -15.00 -2.78
CA GLU A 130 -9.94 -15.02 -2.97
C GLU A 130 -10.38 -14.43 -4.32
N GLN A 131 -9.57 -13.54 -4.90
CA GLN A 131 -9.78 -12.93 -6.20
C GLN A 131 -8.97 -13.60 -7.33
N ASP A 132 -8.20 -14.64 -7.01
CA ASP A 132 -7.21 -15.25 -7.91
C ASP A 132 -6.34 -14.22 -8.64
N LEU A 133 -5.91 -13.19 -7.89
CA LEU A 133 -5.23 -12.02 -8.46
C LEU A 133 -3.83 -11.84 -7.89
N LYS A 134 -2.82 -11.79 -8.76
CA LYS A 134 -1.44 -11.43 -8.44
C LYS A 134 -1.10 -10.11 -9.12
N ILE A 135 -0.82 -9.08 -8.34
CA ILE A 135 -0.48 -7.75 -8.86
C ILE A 135 1.03 -7.58 -8.85
N LYS A 136 1.60 -7.39 -10.04
CA LYS A 136 3.05 -7.17 -10.20
C LYS A 136 3.45 -5.80 -9.69
N PRO A 137 4.57 -5.71 -8.94
CA PRO A 137 5.16 -4.42 -8.58
C PRO A 137 5.73 -3.75 -9.83
N GLU A 138 5.11 -2.67 -10.24
CA GLU A 138 5.56 -1.79 -11.31
C GLU A 138 5.65 -0.36 -10.80
N GLN A 139 6.75 0.32 -11.12
CA GLN A 139 7.03 1.67 -10.63
C GLN A 139 5.88 2.62 -10.95
N GLY A 140 5.43 3.36 -9.94
CA GLY A 140 4.33 4.32 -10.04
C GLY A 140 2.93 3.71 -10.03
N LYS A 141 2.79 2.39 -9.91
CA LYS A 141 1.49 1.72 -9.76
C LYS A 141 1.00 1.84 -8.34
N LEU A 142 -0.23 2.40 -8.16
CA LEU A 142 -0.97 2.38 -6.91
C LEU A 142 -2.07 1.33 -6.98
N ILE A 143 -2.24 0.58 -5.90
CA ILE A 143 -3.40 -0.28 -5.66
C ILE A 143 -4.13 0.14 -4.40
N LEU A 144 -5.47 0.06 -4.42
CA LEU A 144 -6.37 0.46 -3.34
C LEU A 144 -7.47 -0.58 -3.22
N TRP A 145 -7.73 -1.10 -2.00
CA TRP A 145 -8.70 -2.18 -1.79
C TRP A 145 -9.37 -2.10 -0.41
N PRO A 146 -10.56 -2.73 -0.21
CA PRO A 146 -11.21 -2.83 1.09
C PRO A 146 -10.32 -3.52 2.13
N ALA A 147 -10.23 -2.94 3.33
CA ALA A 147 -9.38 -3.44 4.41
C ALA A 147 -9.89 -4.72 5.10
N TYR A 148 -11.03 -5.23 4.67
CA TYR A 148 -11.81 -6.27 5.37
C TYR A 148 -11.45 -7.70 4.95
N PHE A 149 -12.05 -8.67 5.66
CA PHE A 149 -11.87 -10.11 5.46
C PHE A 149 -12.20 -10.62 4.04
N THR A 150 -12.91 -9.82 3.24
CA THR A 150 -13.19 -10.12 1.84
C THR A 150 -11.98 -10.01 0.92
N HIS A 151 -10.91 -9.35 1.39
CA HIS A 151 -9.68 -9.12 0.61
C HIS A 151 -8.44 -9.57 1.38
N PRO A 152 -8.39 -10.85 1.81
CA PRO A 152 -7.16 -11.37 2.39
C PRO A 152 -6.05 -11.38 1.34
N HIS A 153 -4.85 -10.99 1.75
CA HIS A 153 -3.73 -10.88 0.85
C HIS A 153 -2.39 -11.18 1.53
N LYS A 154 -1.36 -11.39 0.73
CA LYS A 154 0.02 -11.53 1.19
C LYS A 154 1.00 -10.96 0.17
N GLY A 155 2.21 -10.61 0.65
CA GLY A 155 3.31 -10.18 -0.20
C GLY A 155 4.23 -11.34 -0.52
N LEU A 156 4.32 -11.71 -1.81
CA LEU A 156 5.23 -12.75 -2.26
C LEU A 156 6.68 -12.25 -2.23
N PRO A 157 7.68 -13.12 -2.01
CA PRO A 157 9.08 -12.75 -1.99
C PRO A 157 9.54 -12.17 -3.34
N PRO A 158 10.22 -11.03 -3.36
CA PRO A 158 10.83 -10.48 -4.57
C PRO A 158 12.19 -11.12 -4.84
N LYS A 159 12.66 -11.06 -6.09
CA LYS A 159 14.04 -11.39 -6.46
C LYS A 159 15.02 -10.23 -6.32
N GLN A 160 14.52 -9.04 -6.17
CA GLN A 160 15.27 -7.79 -6.02
C GLN A 160 14.70 -6.98 -4.87
N ASN A 161 15.42 -5.98 -4.37
CA ASN A 161 14.87 -5.06 -3.37
C ASN A 161 13.59 -4.41 -3.90
N LYS A 162 12.48 -4.62 -3.21
CA LYS A 162 11.19 -4.01 -3.49
C LYS A 162 10.96 -2.86 -2.51
N TYR A 163 10.52 -1.71 -3.02
CA TYR A 163 10.17 -0.53 -2.24
C TYR A 163 8.71 -0.16 -2.48
N ILE A 164 7.99 0.10 -1.40
CA ILE A 164 6.59 0.50 -1.45
C ILE A 164 6.30 1.63 -0.46
N ILE A 165 5.29 2.47 -0.77
CA ILE A 165 4.58 3.24 0.24
C ILE A 165 3.28 2.52 0.53
N THR A 166 2.97 2.29 1.81
CA THR A 166 1.75 1.60 2.26
C THR A 166 1.14 2.28 3.47
N GLY A 167 -0.15 2.07 3.66
CA GLY A 167 -0.94 2.61 4.75
C GLY A 167 -2.42 2.33 4.58
N TRP A 168 -3.23 3.06 5.33
CA TRP A 168 -4.67 2.83 5.39
C TRP A 168 -5.45 4.14 5.32
N VAL A 169 -6.62 4.07 4.67
CA VAL A 169 -7.67 5.06 4.85
C VAL A 169 -8.51 4.63 6.04
N GLU A 170 -8.62 5.48 7.05
CA GLU A 170 -9.24 5.16 8.33
C GLU A 170 -10.25 6.24 8.73
N PHE A 171 -11.28 5.84 9.48
CA PHE A 171 -12.21 6.80 10.08
C PHE A 171 -11.48 7.78 10.98
N GLY A 172 -11.93 9.05 10.95
CA GLY A 172 -11.51 10.08 11.90
C GLY A 172 -11.95 9.70 13.32
N LEU A 173 -11.09 9.97 14.30
CA LEU A 173 -11.46 9.97 15.71
C LEU A 173 -12.35 11.16 16.04
#